data_afe96ccc76fb3823ae8fbba87fe2f6c6
#
_entry.id   afe96ccc76fb3823ae8fbba87fe2f6c6
#
_cell.length_a   1.000
_cell.length_b   1.000
_cell.length_c   1.000
_cell.angle_alpha   90.00
_cell.angle_beta   90.00
_cell.angle_gamma   90.00
#
_symmetry.space_group_name_H-M   'P 1'
#
loop_
_entity.id
_entity.type
_entity.pdbx_description
1 polymer ?
#
loop_
_entity_poly.entity_id
_entity_poly.type
_entity_poly.pdbx_seq_one_letter_code
_entity_poly.pdbx_strand_id
1 'polypeptide(L)'
;MKTNKAEKKPAIYTNEGGKASHISDLEELKRATMSCLLWEDNFYEDGVSIADRITSLVKNCIDKGHYDDVIDILKTVKFDMRLRHCPLWMIVAIYKAGKTIDKNVIASILTRPDDMGELLSLYRKDQANAPIPNAMKKAMAIAITKFDEYQMAKWNRDANYKLVDIVNICHPQVTEAIDKLVKGTLETPKTWEVLLSAAGSDKEKKKEAWLDLIETNKLPDMALLKNIRGMLDAGVSKNTLVDRINNIKNGRLLPIDYIRAANTNPSLENEIEKKFLNCFEKPSLNGKTAILVDVSGSMDGERLNYANALAMIGREMCENVDIYSFSNEVKFIPNRRGFALAEAIDKSQYHSGTYMWDAISTVEKVHYDRLIVITDEQTMGMPHNAVIKNAYIINVAPYNKGVGYNNGYKHINGFSDKVFNYITEIEK
;
A
#
# COMPACT_ATOMS: atom_id res chain seq x y z
N MET A 1 27.76 37.81 -27.58
CA MET A 1 27.21 37.09 -26.40
C MET A 1 26.12 36.13 -26.86
N LYS A 2 26.39 34.80 -26.89
CA LYS A 2 25.36 33.81 -27.14
C LYS A 2 24.63 33.61 -25.81
N THR A 3 23.44 34.19 -25.64
CA THR A 3 22.57 33.92 -24.55
C THR A 3 22.08 32.47 -24.68
N ASN A 4 22.51 31.58 -23.79
CA ASN A 4 21.95 30.27 -23.62
C ASN A 4 20.46 30.46 -23.22
N LYS A 5 19.56 30.48 -24.19
CA LYS A 5 18.14 30.29 -23.91
C LYS A 5 17.99 28.84 -23.47
N ALA A 6 17.74 28.64 -22.17
CA ALA A 6 17.33 27.33 -21.68
C ALA A 6 16.17 26.85 -22.58
N GLU A 7 16.36 25.70 -23.23
CA GLU A 7 15.28 25.09 -24.02
C GLU A 7 14.09 24.88 -23.10
N LYS A 8 12.99 25.57 -23.38
CA LYS A 8 11.73 25.34 -22.64
C LYS A 8 11.26 23.93 -22.97
N LYS A 9 11.30 23.03 -21.98
CA LYS A 9 10.71 21.71 -22.12
C LYS A 9 9.25 21.88 -22.57
N PRO A 10 8.74 21.03 -23.49
CA PRO A 10 7.36 21.08 -23.94
C PRO A 10 6.41 20.88 -22.74
N ALA A 11 5.27 21.55 -22.76
CA ALA A 11 4.26 21.39 -21.71
C ALA A 11 3.74 19.95 -21.72
N ILE A 12 3.60 19.37 -20.53
CA ILE A 12 3.00 18.05 -20.32
C ILE A 12 1.67 18.23 -19.57
N TYR A 13 0.76 17.30 -19.76
CA TYR A 13 -0.60 17.39 -19.22
C TYR A 13 -0.97 16.08 -18.50
N THR A 14 -1.79 16.18 -17.46
CA THR A 14 -2.45 15.04 -16.80
C THR A 14 -3.39 14.33 -17.77
N ASN A 15 -3.95 13.20 -17.35
CA ASN A 15 -4.96 12.51 -18.16
C ASN A 15 -6.26 13.33 -18.28
N GLU A 16 -6.53 14.20 -17.28
CA GLU A 16 -7.67 15.14 -17.30
C GLU A 16 -7.37 16.47 -18.02
N GLY A 17 -6.19 16.60 -18.63
CA GLY A 17 -5.81 17.77 -19.44
C GLY A 17 -5.26 18.97 -18.68
N GLY A 18 -5.11 18.90 -17.37
CA GLY A 18 -4.44 19.94 -16.58
C GLY A 18 -2.93 19.93 -16.76
N LYS A 19 -2.29 21.06 -16.50
CA LYS A 19 -0.84 21.18 -16.64
C LYS A 19 -0.11 20.37 -15.59
N ALA A 20 0.66 19.37 -16.03
CA ALA A 20 1.52 18.56 -15.19
C ALA A 20 2.90 19.18 -14.95
N SER A 21 3.57 18.76 -13.91
CA SER A 21 4.91 19.17 -13.54
C SER A 21 5.98 18.31 -14.23
N HIS A 22 7.07 18.91 -14.67
CA HIS A 22 8.28 18.17 -14.99
C HIS A 22 8.99 17.78 -13.70
N ILE A 23 9.00 16.50 -13.41
CA ILE A 23 9.64 15.93 -12.22
C ILE A 23 10.84 15.08 -12.60
N SER A 24 11.69 14.77 -11.64
CA SER A 24 12.83 13.87 -11.84
C SER A 24 12.37 12.43 -12.00
N ASP A 25 13.20 11.59 -12.64
CA ASP A 25 12.90 10.15 -12.70
C ASP A 25 12.79 9.53 -11.29
N LEU A 26 13.50 10.07 -10.31
CA LEU A 26 13.44 9.61 -8.93
C LEU A 26 12.07 9.90 -8.30
N GLU A 27 11.52 11.10 -8.49
CA GLU A 27 10.17 11.44 -8.02
C GLU A 27 9.10 10.63 -8.75
N GLU A 28 9.29 10.44 -10.07
CA GLU A 28 8.36 9.59 -10.83
C GLU A 28 8.43 8.11 -10.38
N LEU A 29 9.62 7.61 -10.01
CA LEU A 29 9.79 6.27 -9.47
C LEU A 29 9.06 6.11 -8.13
N LYS A 30 9.16 7.10 -7.24
CA LYS A 30 8.40 7.10 -5.98
C LYS A 30 6.89 7.04 -6.24
N ARG A 31 6.38 7.85 -7.17
CA ARG A 31 4.97 7.84 -7.58
C ARG A 31 4.53 6.49 -8.10
N ALA A 32 5.32 5.92 -9.03
CA ALA A 32 5.00 4.65 -9.67
C ALA A 32 5.02 3.46 -8.72
N THR A 33 5.77 3.52 -7.62
CA THR A 33 6.03 2.35 -6.77
C THR A 33 5.30 2.36 -5.42
N MET A 34 5.16 3.54 -4.77
CA MET A 34 4.69 3.61 -3.39
C MET A 34 3.18 3.36 -3.22
N SER A 35 2.39 3.46 -4.30
CA SER A 35 0.96 3.14 -4.33
C SER A 35 0.61 2.04 -5.33
N CYS A 36 1.60 1.28 -5.82
CA CYS A 36 1.42 0.28 -6.86
C CYS A 36 1.10 -1.11 -6.29
N LEU A 37 -0.10 -1.60 -6.58
CA LEU A 37 -0.41 -3.02 -6.50
C LEU A 37 -0.09 -3.63 -7.86
N LEU A 38 1.10 -4.23 -7.97
CA LEU A 38 1.66 -4.74 -9.22
C LEU A 38 0.66 -5.66 -9.95
N TRP A 39 0.50 -5.47 -11.26
CA TRP A 39 -0.40 -6.19 -12.17
C TRP A 39 -1.89 -5.86 -12.05
N GLU A 40 -2.29 -4.94 -11.18
CA GLU A 40 -3.67 -4.45 -11.17
C GLU A 40 -3.86 -3.37 -12.22
N ASP A 41 -4.94 -3.50 -13.01
CA ASP A 41 -5.37 -2.46 -13.93
C ASP A 41 -5.96 -1.28 -13.17
N ASN A 42 -5.58 -0.09 -13.57
CA ASN A 42 -6.07 1.15 -13.01
C ASN A 42 -6.89 1.92 -14.05
N PHE A 43 -7.54 3.01 -13.63
CA PHE A 43 -8.44 3.77 -14.49
C PHE A 43 -7.79 4.29 -15.79
N TYR A 44 -6.55 4.78 -15.68
CA TYR A 44 -5.82 5.35 -16.81
C TYR A 44 -4.67 4.48 -17.34
N GLU A 45 -4.22 3.46 -16.64
CA GLU A 45 -3.02 2.72 -16.96
C GLU A 45 -3.15 1.25 -16.52
N ASP A 46 -2.84 0.31 -17.39
CA ASP A 46 -2.84 -1.12 -17.06
C ASP A 46 -1.60 -1.52 -16.25
N GLY A 47 -1.71 -2.66 -15.53
CA GLY A 47 -0.65 -3.11 -14.65
C GLY A 47 0.65 -3.49 -15.38
N VAL A 48 0.61 -3.89 -16.65
CA VAL A 48 1.80 -4.21 -17.45
C VAL A 48 2.55 -2.92 -17.79
N SER A 49 1.84 -1.89 -18.25
CA SER A 49 2.40 -0.58 -18.58
C SER A 49 3.07 0.08 -17.37
N ILE A 50 2.46 -0.05 -16.18
CA ILE A 50 3.05 0.42 -14.91
C ILE A 50 4.36 -0.33 -14.62
N ALA A 51 4.38 -1.65 -14.75
CA ALA A 51 5.58 -2.46 -14.50
C ALA A 51 6.73 -2.12 -15.46
N ASP A 52 6.43 -1.89 -16.74
CA ASP A 52 7.41 -1.49 -17.74
C ASP A 52 7.94 -0.08 -17.46
N ARG A 53 7.07 0.84 -17.03
CA ARG A 53 7.46 2.18 -16.60
C ARG A 53 8.36 2.15 -15.37
N ILE A 54 8.05 1.34 -14.37
CA ILE A 54 8.93 1.14 -13.19
C ILE A 54 10.31 0.64 -13.64
N THR A 55 10.36 -0.33 -14.56
CA THR A 55 11.62 -0.86 -15.08
C THR A 55 12.47 0.22 -15.76
N SER A 56 11.83 1.04 -16.59
CA SER A 56 12.48 2.15 -17.30
C SER A 56 12.98 3.22 -16.33
N LEU A 57 12.19 3.58 -15.34
CA LEU A 57 12.53 4.57 -14.30
C LEU A 57 13.69 4.09 -13.43
N VAL A 58 13.68 2.82 -12.99
CA VAL A 58 14.80 2.24 -12.25
C VAL A 58 16.08 2.32 -13.04
N LYS A 59 16.04 1.95 -14.33
CA LYS A 59 17.21 2.07 -15.21
C LYS A 59 17.69 3.50 -15.32
N ASN A 60 16.81 4.45 -15.60
CA ASN A 60 17.15 5.86 -15.73
C ASN A 60 17.76 6.45 -14.46
N CYS A 61 17.20 6.13 -13.29
CA CYS A 61 17.73 6.54 -12.00
C CYS A 61 19.16 6.00 -11.79
N ILE A 62 19.36 4.72 -12.08
CA ILE A 62 20.68 4.07 -11.94
C ILE A 62 21.70 4.67 -12.90
N ASP A 63 21.35 4.91 -14.15
CA ASP A 63 22.23 5.53 -15.17
C ASP A 63 22.63 6.96 -14.78
N LYS A 64 21.79 7.67 -14.01
CA LYS A 64 22.04 9.00 -13.46
C LYS A 64 22.79 9.00 -12.12
N GLY A 65 23.17 7.84 -11.59
CA GLY A 65 23.93 7.71 -10.34
C GLY A 65 23.10 7.61 -9.06
N HIS A 66 21.77 7.45 -9.17
CA HIS A 66 20.84 7.38 -8.04
C HIS A 66 20.59 5.94 -7.55
N TYR A 67 21.61 5.07 -7.58
CA TYR A 67 21.45 3.67 -7.16
C TYR A 67 21.01 3.54 -5.70
N ASP A 68 21.64 4.29 -4.80
CA ASP A 68 21.33 4.22 -3.36
C ASP A 68 19.90 4.74 -3.07
N ASP A 69 19.47 5.79 -3.75
CA ASP A 69 18.11 6.29 -3.66
C ASP A 69 17.09 5.23 -4.12
N VAL A 70 17.38 4.47 -5.18
CA VAL A 70 16.52 3.37 -5.65
C VAL A 70 16.43 2.26 -4.60
N ILE A 71 17.53 1.94 -3.91
CA ILE A 71 17.52 0.96 -2.81
C ILE A 71 16.69 1.45 -1.61
N ASP A 72 16.76 2.73 -1.29
CA ASP A 72 15.96 3.29 -0.19
C ASP A 72 14.47 3.35 -0.55
N ILE A 73 14.12 3.68 -1.80
CA ILE A 73 12.74 3.55 -2.28
C ILE A 73 12.25 2.09 -2.18
N LEU A 74 13.06 1.11 -2.61
CA LEU A 74 12.74 -0.32 -2.49
C LEU A 74 12.38 -0.71 -1.06
N LYS A 75 13.17 -0.27 -0.07
CA LYS A 75 12.91 -0.52 1.35
C LYS A 75 11.63 0.16 1.83
N THR A 76 11.43 1.44 1.48
CA THR A 76 10.24 2.21 1.83
C THR A 76 8.97 1.54 1.28
N VAL A 77 8.98 1.12 0.02
CA VAL A 77 7.87 0.41 -0.62
C VAL A 77 7.54 -0.90 0.12
N LYS A 78 8.57 -1.64 0.57
CA LYS A 78 8.38 -2.89 1.30
C LYS A 78 7.89 -2.69 2.72
N PHE A 79 8.54 -1.82 3.49
CA PHE A 79 8.38 -1.76 4.95
C PHE A 79 7.39 -0.70 5.40
N ASP A 80 7.39 0.48 4.77
CA ASP A 80 6.52 1.59 5.15
C ASP A 80 5.20 1.52 4.41
N MET A 81 5.22 1.28 3.09
CA MET A 81 4.00 1.11 2.29
C MET A 81 3.41 -0.29 2.39
N ARG A 82 4.15 -1.27 2.94
CA ARG A 82 3.75 -2.67 3.17
C ARG A 82 3.33 -3.42 1.90
N LEU A 83 3.87 -3.01 0.75
CA LEU A 83 3.59 -3.64 -0.53
C LEU A 83 4.40 -4.94 -0.68
N ARG A 84 3.80 -5.92 -1.39
CA ARG A 84 4.42 -7.24 -1.54
C ARG A 84 5.12 -7.41 -2.89
N HIS A 85 4.40 -7.25 -3.98
CA HIS A 85 4.89 -7.63 -5.31
C HIS A 85 5.75 -6.52 -5.96
N CYS A 86 5.39 -5.27 -5.77
CA CYS A 86 6.15 -4.14 -6.32
C CYS A 86 7.63 -4.15 -5.90
N PRO A 87 8.01 -4.38 -4.61
CA PRO A 87 9.42 -4.51 -4.22
C PRO A 87 10.14 -5.66 -4.92
N LEU A 88 9.47 -6.80 -5.15
CA LEU A 88 10.06 -7.93 -5.88
C LEU A 88 10.34 -7.56 -7.34
N TRP A 89 9.41 -6.83 -7.98
CA TRP A 89 9.61 -6.32 -9.33
C TRP A 89 10.74 -5.29 -9.40
N MET A 90 10.87 -4.42 -8.40
CA MET A 90 11.99 -3.47 -8.34
C MET A 90 13.35 -4.19 -8.28
N ILE A 91 13.44 -5.30 -7.54
CA ILE A 91 14.67 -6.14 -7.54
C ILE A 91 14.96 -6.62 -8.98
N VAL A 92 13.96 -7.13 -9.69
CA VAL A 92 14.11 -7.57 -11.08
C VAL A 92 14.54 -6.42 -11.98
N ALA A 93 13.93 -5.25 -11.85
CA ALA A 93 14.24 -4.05 -12.63
C ALA A 93 15.70 -3.60 -12.42
N ILE A 94 16.23 -3.65 -11.19
CA ILE A 94 17.63 -3.33 -10.89
C ILE A 94 18.58 -4.30 -11.60
N TYR A 95 18.26 -5.61 -11.60
CA TYR A 95 19.07 -6.58 -12.36
C TYR A 95 18.98 -6.36 -13.87
N LYS A 96 17.79 -6.04 -14.39
CA LYS A 96 17.61 -5.68 -15.82
C LYS A 96 18.41 -4.40 -16.18
N ALA A 97 18.61 -3.50 -15.25
CA ALA A 97 19.49 -2.33 -15.42
C ALA A 97 20.99 -2.66 -15.29
N GLY A 98 21.37 -3.94 -15.18
CA GLY A 98 22.76 -4.39 -15.13
C GLY A 98 23.46 -4.14 -13.78
N LYS A 99 22.71 -3.87 -12.70
CA LYS A 99 23.27 -3.67 -11.36
C LYS A 99 22.99 -4.88 -10.46
N THR A 100 23.87 -5.07 -9.50
CA THR A 100 23.72 -6.08 -8.44
C THR A 100 23.20 -5.42 -7.18
N ILE A 101 22.44 -6.18 -6.37
CA ILE A 101 21.94 -5.75 -5.07
C ILE A 101 22.66 -6.55 -4.00
N ASP A 102 22.97 -5.93 -2.86
CA ASP A 102 23.50 -6.65 -1.72
C ASP A 102 22.54 -7.78 -1.28
N LYS A 103 23.11 -8.98 -1.07
CA LYS A 103 22.35 -10.17 -0.71
C LYS A 103 21.50 -10.00 0.56
N ASN A 104 21.97 -9.19 1.52
CA ASN A 104 21.24 -8.98 2.77
C ASN A 104 20.05 -8.03 2.55
N VAL A 105 20.15 -7.07 1.63
CA VAL A 105 19.02 -6.22 1.22
C VAL A 105 17.93 -7.09 0.59
N ILE A 106 18.28 -7.93 -0.41
CA ILE A 106 17.29 -8.84 -1.00
C ILE A 106 16.68 -9.77 0.06
N ALA A 107 17.52 -10.39 0.92
CA ALA A 107 17.07 -11.28 1.98
C ALA A 107 16.16 -10.60 3.02
N SER A 108 16.26 -9.29 3.22
CA SER A 108 15.37 -8.52 4.08
C SER A 108 13.99 -8.28 3.44
N ILE A 109 13.94 -8.14 2.11
CA ILE A 109 12.70 -7.98 1.35
C ILE A 109 11.88 -9.28 1.31
N LEU A 110 12.55 -10.45 1.28
CA LEU A 110 11.94 -11.77 1.26
C LEU A 110 11.41 -12.14 2.65
N THR A 111 10.21 -11.67 2.98
CA THR A 111 9.61 -11.81 4.32
C THR A 111 8.66 -13.00 4.47
N ARG A 112 8.39 -13.70 3.35
CA ARG A 112 7.57 -14.91 3.31
C ARG A 112 8.28 -15.99 2.51
N PRO A 113 8.09 -17.27 2.85
CA PRO A 113 8.69 -18.37 2.07
C PRO A 113 8.38 -18.33 0.58
N ASP A 114 7.14 -18.02 0.21
CA ASP A 114 6.69 -17.95 -1.20
C ASP A 114 7.18 -16.70 -1.96
N ASP A 115 7.74 -15.68 -1.29
CA ASP A 115 8.35 -14.53 -1.96
C ASP A 115 9.55 -14.93 -2.83
N MET A 116 10.25 -16.01 -2.48
CA MET A 116 11.41 -16.50 -3.24
C MET A 116 10.99 -17.10 -4.61
N GLY A 117 9.94 -17.94 -4.62
CA GLY A 117 9.38 -18.49 -5.84
C GLY A 117 8.78 -17.41 -6.73
N GLU A 118 8.11 -16.43 -6.12
CA GLU A 118 7.56 -15.26 -6.81
C GLU A 118 8.67 -14.43 -7.47
N LEU A 119 9.74 -14.11 -6.72
CA LEU A 119 10.89 -13.38 -7.25
C LEU A 119 11.51 -14.08 -8.47
N LEU A 120 11.67 -15.41 -8.42
CA LEU A 120 12.20 -16.20 -9.55
C LEU A 120 11.25 -16.19 -10.73
N SER A 121 9.94 -16.31 -10.50
CA SER A 121 8.92 -16.25 -11.54
C SER A 121 8.95 -14.90 -12.25
N LEU A 122 9.04 -13.80 -11.50
CA LEU A 122 9.16 -12.45 -12.04
C LEU A 122 10.48 -12.25 -12.80
N TYR A 123 11.60 -12.74 -12.25
CA TYR A 123 12.92 -12.61 -12.88
C TYR A 123 13.01 -13.37 -14.21
N ARG A 124 12.37 -14.53 -14.32
CA ARG A 124 12.36 -15.38 -15.52
C ARG A 124 11.15 -15.21 -16.42
N LYS A 125 10.31 -14.20 -16.15
CA LYS A 125 9.09 -13.93 -16.93
C LYS A 125 9.37 -13.81 -18.43
N ASP A 126 10.40 -13.07 -18.82
CA ASP A 126 10.72 -12.81 -20.22
C ASP A 126 11.68 -13.85 -20.82
N GLN A 127 12.44 -14.55 -19.98
CA GLN A 127 13.43 -15.54 -20.37
C GLN A 127 13.49 -16.67 -19.34
N ALA A 128 12.78 -17.77 -19.62
CA ALA A 128 12.60 -18.90 -18.70
C ALA A 128 13.92 -19.51 -18.18
N ASN A 129 14.99 -19.50 -18.98
CA ASN A 129 16.28 -20.07 -18.62
C ASN A 129 17.33 -19.02 -18.25
N ALA A 130 16.93 -17.79 -17.92
CA ALA A 130 17.87 -16.75 -17.50
C ALA A 130 18.71 -17.24 -16.31
N PRO A 131 20.06 -17.07 -16.36
CA PRO A 131 20.93 -17.47 -15.25
C PRO A 131 20.64 -16.61 -14.03
N ILE A 132 20.43 -17.25 -12.89
CA ILE A 132 20.09 -16.57 -11.65
C ILE A 132 21.36 -15.94 -11.06
N PRO A 133 21.36 -14.61 -10.78
CA PRO A 133 22.50 -13.92 -10.21
C PRO A 133 22.94 -14.53 -8.85
N ASN A 134 24.24 -14.63 -8.65
CA ASN A 134 24.79 -15.27 -7.44
C ASN A 134 24.34 -14.54 -6.14
N ALA A 135 24.24 -13.20 -6.18
CA ALA A 135 23.74 -12.44 -5.03
C ALA A 135 22.27 -12.80 -4.71
N MET A 136 21.43 -13.01 -5.73
CA MET A 136 20.03 -13.43 -5.56
C MET A 136 19.96 -14.85 -4.97
N LYS A 137 20.77 -15.81 -5.45
CA LYS A 137 20.85 -17.18 -4.85
C LYS A 137 21.25 -17.11 -3.38
N LYS A 138 22.31 -16.37 -3.06
CA LYS A 138 22.78 -16.19 -1.67
C LYS A 138 21.73 -15.51 -0.79
N ALA A 139 20.98 -14.55 -1.32
CA ALA A 139 19.90 -13.88 -0.60
C ALA A 139 18.75 -14.86 -0.28
N MET A 140 18.32 -15.67 -1.25
CA MET A 140 17.30 -16.69 -1.02
C MET A 140 17.77 -17.76 -0.04
N ALA A 141 19.05 -18.17 -0.11
CA ALA A 141 19.65 -19.08 0.87
C ALA A 141 19.62 -18.51 2.30
N ILE A 142 19.92 -17.21 2.47
CA ILE A 142 19.80 -16.51 3.75
C ILE A 142 18.35 -16.41 4.20
N ALA A 143 17.43 -16.08 3.28
CA ALA A 143 16.04 -15.87 3.62
C ALA A 143 15.35 -17.16 4.08
N ILE A 144 15.56 -18.29 3.37
CA ILE A 144 14.89 -19.54 3.67
C ILE A 144 15.26 -20.09 5.05
N THR A 145 16.50 -19.86 5.53
CA THR A 145 16.95 -20.33 6.86
C THR A 145 16.27 -19.58 8.03
N LYS A 146 15.59 -18.48 7.75
CA LYS A 146 14.87 -17.69 8.77
C LYS A 146 13.47 -18.23 9.07
N PHE A 147 12.95 -19.11 8.22
CA PHE A 147 11.59 -19.61 8.33
C PHE A 147 11.55 -20.92 9.12
N ASP A 148 10.59 -21.00 10.02
CA ASP A 148 10.29 -22.22 10.77
C ASP A 148 9.48 -23.25 9.95
N GLU A 149 9.31 -24.45 10.52
CA GLU A 149 8.55 -25.53 9.88
C GLU A 149 7.11 -25.12 9.55
N TYR A 150 6.43 -24.42 10.47
CA TYR A 150 5.06 -23.96 10.26
C TYR A 150 4.97 -22.99 9.08
N GLN A 151 5.88 -22.01 8.99
CA GLN A 151 5.93 -21.06 7.91
C GLN A 151 6.22 -21.74 6.57
N MET A 152 7.16 -22.68 6.53
CA MET A 152 7.47 -23.44 5.32
C MET A 152 6.26 -24.29 4.89
N ALA A 153 5.65 -25.05 5.79
CA ALA A 153 4.49 -25.86 5.50
C ALA A 153 3.29 -25.04 5.01
N LYS A 154 3.05 -23.89 5.62
CA LYS A 154 1.97 -22.96 5.24
C LYS A 154 2.12 -22.45 3.82
N TRP A 155 3.34 -22.17 3.38
CA TRP A 155 3.62 -21.55 2.08
C TRP A 155 4.19 -22.51 1.04
N ASN A 156 4.33 -23.81 1.38
CA ASN A 156 4.71 -24.87 0.44
C ASN A 156 3.50 -25.24 -0.42
N ARG A 157 3.17 -24.38 -1.39
CA ARG A 157 2.04 -24.54 -2.31
C ARG A 157 2.51 -24.96 -3.67
N ASP A 158 1.58 -25.46 -4.48
CA ASP A 158 1.84 -25.70 -5.90
C ASP A 158 2.01 -24.35 -6.62
N ALA A 159 3.19 -24.14 -7.19
CA ALA A 159 3.61 -22.91 -7.84
C ALA A 159 4.68 -23.21 -8.87
N ASN A 160 4.99 -22.24 -9.74
CA ASN A 160 6.05 -22.38 -10.76
C ASN A 160 7.41 -22.78 -10.16
N TYR A 161 7.72 -22.27 -8.96
CA TYR A 161 8.88 -22.66 -8.18
C TYR A 161 8.42 -23.03 -6.77
N LYS A 162 8.52 -24.32 -6.44
CA LYS A 162 8.24 -24.83 -5.09
C LYS A 162 9.39 -24.50 -4.14
N LEU A 163 9.14 -24.53 -2.83
CA LEU A 163 10.22 -24.27 -1.85
C LEU A 163 11.38 -25.26 -1.97
N VAL A 164 11.11 -26.52 -2.35
CA VAL A 164 12.16 -27.51 -2.60
C VAL A 164 13.02 -27.13 -3.80
N ASP A 165 12.47 -26.50 -4.84
CA ASP A 165 13.25 -26.01 -5.98
C ASP A 165 14.19 -24.86 -5.55
N ILE A 166 13.71 -24.00 -4.65
CA ILE A 166 14.55 -22.94 -4.07
C ILE A 166 15.74 -23.53 -3.31
N VAL A 167 15.51 -24.57 -2.50
CA VAL A 167 16.60 -25.27 -1.79
C VAL A 167 17.62 -25.85 -2.77
N ASN A 168 17.14 -26.51 -3.84
CA ASN A 168 18.01 -27.10 -4.86
C ASN A 168 18.77 -26.06 -5.71
N ILE A 169 18.22 -24.85 -5.89
CA ILE A 169 18.86 -23.75 -6.64
C ILE A 169 19.90 -23.01 -5.78
N CYS A 170 19.60 -22.81 -4.49
CA CYS A 170 20.34 -21.88 -3.64
C CYS A 170 21.29 -22.56 -2.68
N HIS A 171 21.14 -23.87 -2.44
CA HIS A 171 21.95 -24.67 -1.52
C HIS A 171 22.13 -23.98 -0.15
N PRO A 172 21.04 -23.69 0.61
CA PRO A 172 21.12 -23.03 1.89
C PRO A 172 21.78 -23.94 2.94
N GLN A 173 22.19 -23.33 4.06
CA GLN A 173 22.52 -24.11 5.25
C GLN A 173 21.29 -24.94 5.67
N VAL A 174 21.48 -26.23 5.88
CA VAL A 174 20.38 -27.11 6.26
C VAL A 174 19.97 -26.83 7.71
N THR A 175 18.68 -26.48 7.87
CA THR A 175 18.00 -26.42 9.17
C THR A 175 17.05 -27.60 9.29
N GLU A 176 16.55 -27.92 10.49
CA GLU A 176 15.57 -28.98 10.68
C GLU A 176 14.33 -28.80 9.77
N ALA A 177 13.82 -27.57 9.64
CA ALA A 177 12.69 -27.25 8.79
C ALA A 177 13.00 -27.49 7.29
N ILE A 178 14.21 -27.16 6.83
CA ILE A 178 14.65 -27.42 5.45
C ILE A 178 14.81 -28.93 5.22
N ASP A 179 15.36 -29.68 6.17
CA ASP A 179 15.49 -31.14 6.06
C ASP A 179 14.11 -31.81 5.93
N LYS A 180 13.16 -31.43 6.77
CA LYS A 180 11.77 -31.90 6.69
C LYS A 180 11.10 -31.50 5.36
N LEU A 181 11.32 -30.27 4.86
CA LEU A 181 10.82 -29.83 3.56
C LEU A 181 11.34 -30.73 2.42
N VAL A 182 12.65 -30.98 2.38
CA VAL A 182 13.27 -31.81 1.32
C VAL A 182 12.83 -33.27 1.41
N LYS A 183 12.65 -33.81 2.61
CA LYS A 183 12.15 -35.16 2.84
C LYS A 183 10.62 -35.30 2.64
N GLY A 184 9.90 -34.21 2.45
CA GLY A 184 8.44 -34.23 2.34
C GLY A 184 7.73 -34.61 3.64
N THR A 185 8.36 -34.38 4.78
CA THR A 185 7.86 -34.74 6.13
C THR A 185 7.43 -33.54 6.94
N LEU A 186 7.18 -32.37 6.30
CA LEU A 186 6.61 -31.22 6.98
C LEU A 186 5.23 -31.57 7.54
N GLU A 187 4.97 -31.22 8.79
CA GLU A 187 3.65 -31.39 9.37
C GLU A 187 2.62 -30.49 8.66
N THR A 188 1.40 -31.02 8.47
CA THR A 188 0.31 -30.21 7.91
C THR A 188 0.03 -29.03 8.85
N PRO A 189 0.19 -27.77 8.36
CA PRO A 189 0.08 -26.63 9.25
C PRO A 189 -1.38 -26.42 9.68
N LYS A 190 -1.63 -26.22 10.95
CA LYS A 190 -2.94 -25.86 11.48
C LYS A 190 -3.27 -24.40 11.15
N THR A 191 -3.45 -24.11 9.86
CA THR A 191 -3.91 -22.79 9.40
C THR A 191 -5.43 -22.76 9.36
N TRP A 192 -6.00 -21.57 9.38
CA TRP A 192 -7.46 -21.41 9.27
C TRP A 192 -7.98 -22.00 7.94
N GLU A 193 -7.23 -21.88 6.84
CA GLU A 193 -7.58 -22.46 5.54
C GLU A 193 -7.68 -24.00 5.62
N VAL A 194 -6.69 -24.63 6.23
CA VAL A 194 -6.62 -26.10 6.34
C VAL A 194 -7.73 -26.61 7.27
N LEU A 195 -7.93 -25.98 8.43
CA LEU A 195 -8.96 -26.40 9.39
C LEU A 195 -10.37 -26.24 8.81
N LEU A 196 -10.65 -25.15 8.11
CA LEU A 196 -11.94 -24.94 7.46
C LEU A 196 -12.16 -25.89 6.27
N SER A 197 -11.12 -26.16 5.49
CA SER A 197 -11.18 -27.14 4.39
C SER A 197 -11.50 -28.54 4.95
N ALA A 198 -10.88 -28.94 6.03
CA ALA A 198 -11.15 -30.21 6.70
C ALA A 198 -12.58 -30.30 7.28
N ALA A 199 -13.14 -29.16 7.74
CA ALA A 199 -14.53 -29.09 8.21
C ALA A 199 -15.57 -29.24 7.08
N GLY A 200 -15.18 -29.07 5.82
CA GLY A 200 -16.03 -29.20 4.65
C GLY A 200 -17.25 -28.28 4.68
N SER A 201 -18.47 -28.83 4.53
CA SER A 201 -19.73 -28.08 4.61
C SER A 201 -20.36 -28.08 6.00
N ASP A 202 -19.80 -28.82 6.96
CA ASP A 202 -20.33 -28.97 8.32
C ASP A 202 -20.17 -27.68 9.13
N LYS A 203 -21.30 -27.08 9.53
CA LYS A 203 -21.30 -25.79 10.24
C LYS A 203 -20.75 -25.92 11.67
N GLU A 204 -21.05 -27.01 12.40
CA GLU A 204 -20.56 -27.17 13.77
C GLU A 204 -19.03 -27.37 13.76
N LYS A 205 -18.50 -28.20 12.87
CA LYS A 205 -17.05 -28.36 12.71
C LYS A 205 -16.35 -27.05 12.30
N LYS A 206 -16.97 -26.23 11.43
CA LYS A 206 -16.44 -24.88 11.11
C LYS A 206 -16.41 -23.97 12.32
N LYS A 207 -17.49 -23.99 13.13
CA LYS A 207 -17.57 -23.20 14.36
C LYS A 207 -16.48 -23.62 15.35
N GLU A 208 -16.34 -24.93 15.59
CA GLU A 208 -15.28 -25.48 16.46
C GLU A 208 -13.88 -25.06 15.96
N ALA A 209 -13.61 -25.17 14.65
CA ALA A 209 -12.35 -24.75 14.07
C ALA A 209 -12.06 -23.25 14.27
N TRP A 210 -13.07 -22.39 14.11
CA TRP A 210 -12.93 -20.97 14.38
C TRP A 210 -12.67 -20.67 15.85
N LEU A 211 -13.39 -21.32 16.76
CA LEU A 211 -13.21 -21.15 18.21
C LEU A 211 -11.82 -21.61 18.65
N ASP A 212 -11.34 -22.78 18.19
CA ASP A 212 -9.97 -23.25 18.47
C ASP A 212 -8.90 -22.24 18.00
N LEU A 213 -9.06 -21.70 16.80
CA LEU A 213 -8.14 -20.69 16.26
C LEU A 213 -8.13 -19.38 17.07
N ILE A 214 -9.29 -18.96 17.57
CA ILE A 214 -9.43 -17.75 18.40
C ILE A 214 -8.82 -18.00 19.79
N GLU A 215 -9.21 -19.09 20.46
CA GLU A 215 -8.76 -19.44 21.81
C GLU A 215 -7.25 -19.71 21.87
N THR A 216 -6.71 -20.39 20.87
CA THR A 216 -5.26 -20.67 20.77
C THR A 216 -4.45 -19.49 20.23
N ASN A 217 -5.10 -18.35 19.95
CA ASN A 217 -4.51 -17.14 19.35
C ASN A 217 -3.74 -17.41 18.04
N LYS A 218 -4.19 -18.39 17.26
CA LYS A 218 -3.61 -18.77 15.96
C LYS A 218 -4.32 -18.11 14.77
N LEU A 219 -5.43 -17.39 15.00
CA LEU A 219 -6.12 -16.63 13.96
C LEU A 219 -5.42 -15.29 13.70
N PRO A 220 -4.77 -15.10 12.52
CA PRO A 220 -4.14 -13.82 12.19
C PRO A 220 -5.19 -12.69 12.10
N ASP A 221 -4.83 -11.47 12.48
CA ASP A 221 -5.73 -10.30 12.47
C ASP A 221 -6.35 -10.04 11.09
N MET A 222 -5.57 -10.18 10.01
CA MET A 222 -6.08 -10.07 8.64
C MET A 222 -7.11 -11.18 8.32
N ALA A 223 -6.87 -12.41 8.76
CA ALA A 223 -7.80 -13.50 8.55
C ALA A 223 -9.09 -13.30 9.37
N LEU A 224 -8.98 -12.77 10.59
CA LEU A 224 -10.12 -12.36 11.39
C LEU A 224 -11.02 -11.39 10.59
N LEU A 225 -10.48 -10.23 10.20
CA LEU A 225 -11.26 -9.19 9.52
C LEU A 225 -11.90 -9.68 8.21
N LYS A 226 -11.17 -10.48 7.43
CA LYS A 226 -11.69 -11.04 6.16
C LYS A 226 -12.78 -12.09 6.32
N ASN A 227 -12.83 -12.80 7.45
CA ASN A 227 -13.71 -13.96 7.65
C ASN A 227 -14.79 -13.74 8.71
N ILE A 228 -15.00 -12.53 9.21
CA ILE A 228 -16.04 -12.21 10.22
C ILE A 228 -17.39 -12.78 9.78
N ARG A 229 -17.82 -12.53 8.53
CA ARG A 229 -19.08 -13.05 8.01
C ARG A 229 -19.14 -14.57 8.06
N GLY A 230 -18.08 -15.26 7.59
CA GLY A 230 -18.01 -16.72 7.60
C GLY A 230 -18.04 -17.30 9.02
N MET A 231 -17.47 -16.60 10.01
CA MET A 231 -17.53 -16.98 11.42
C MET A 231 -18.94 -16.81 11.99
N LEU A 232 -19.62 -15.70 11.69
CA LEU A 232 -21.03 -15.48 12.08
C LEU A 232 -21.95 -16.52 11.44
N ASP A 233 -21.76 -16.82 10.16
CA ASP A 233 -22.54 -17.83 9.43
C ASP A 233 -22.33 -19.25 9.98
N ALA A 234 -21.14 -19.53 10.53
CA ALA A 234 -20.84 -20.78 11.24
C ALA A 234 -21.39 -20.83 12.68
N GLY A 235 -21.91 -19.72 13.19
CA GLY A 235 -22.51 -19.65 14.54
C GLY A 235 -21.53 -19.26 15.65
N VAL A 236 -20.38 -18.65 15.32
CA VAL A 236 -19.52 -18.01 16.32
C VAL A 236 -20.25 -16.80 16.91
N SER A 237 -20.23 -16.66 18.24
CA SER A 237 -20.96 -15.58 18.90
C SER A 237 -20.39 -14.20 18.58
N LYS A 238 -21.26 -13.18 18.49
CA LYS A 238 -20.84 -11.79 18.36
C LYS A 238 -19.86 -11.37 19.46
N ASN A 239 -20.11 -11.75 20.70
CA ASN A 239 -19.27 -11.37 21.83
C ASN A 239 -17.84 -11.92 21.66
N THR A 240 -17.69 -13.18 21.25
CA THR A 240 -16.38 -13.78 20.95
C THR A 240 -15.62 -12.98 19.86
N LEU A 241 -16.33 -12.54 18.81
CA LEU A 241 -15.73 -11.75 17.74
C LEU A 241 -15.35 -10.34 18.22
N VAL A 242 -16.21 -9.70 19.01
CA VAL A 242 -15.93 -8.39 19.63
C VAL A 242 -14.66 -8.45 20.48
N ASP A 243 -14.57 -9.46 21.35
CA ASP A 243 -13.38 -9.66 22.19
C ASP A 243 -12.11 -9.85 21.33
N ARG A 244 -12.22 -10.65 20.27
CA ARG A 244 -11.08 -10.88 19.37
C ARG A 244 -10.72 -9.64 18.55
N ILE A 245 -11.69 -8.83 18.09
CA ILE A 245 -11.48 -7.56 17.40
C ILE A 245 -10.77 -6.58 18.33
N ASN A 246 -11.19 -6.45 19.57
CA ASN A 246 -10.53 -5.59 20.56
C ASN A 246 -9.07 -5.97 20.80
N ASN A 247 -8.73 -7.24 20.66
CA ASN A 247 -7.38 -7.78 20.83
C ASN A 247 -6.52 -7.76 19.53
N ILE A 248 -6.95 -7.12 18.45
CA ILE A 248 -6.14 -6.93 17.24
C ILE A 248 -4.87 -6.13 17.59
N LYS A 249 -3.72 -6.60 17.10
CA LYS A 249 -2.41 -5.98 17.40
C LYS A 249 -1.96 -4.89 16.40
N ASN A 250 -2.74 -4.61 15.38
CA ASN A 250 -2.56 -3.57 14.34
C ASN A 250 -1.26 -3.62 13.50
N GLY A 251 -0.27 -4.40 13.85
CA GLY A 251 1.08 -4.31 13.29
C GLY A 251 1.21 -4.54 11.77
N ARG A 252 0.21 -5.15 11.11
CA ARG A 252 0.24 -5.50 9.69
C ARG A 252 -1.02 -5.09 8.91
N LEU A 253 -2.03 -4.59 9.59
CA LEU A 253 -3.27 -4.15 8.95
C LEU A 253 -3.09 -2.76 8.35
N LEU A 254 -3.69 -2.55 7.21
CA LEU A 254 -3.84 -1.24 6.60
C LEU A 254 -5.19 -0.64 7.02
N PRO A 255 -5.32 0.68 7.04
CA PRO A 255 -6.58 1.35 7.32
C PRO A 255 -7.75 0.84 6.48
N ILE A 256 -7.52 0.54 5.22
CA ILE A 256 -8.50 -0.02 4.29
C ILE A 256 -9.06 -1.39 4.72
N ASP A 257 -8.28 -2.19 5.45
CA ASP A 257 -8.73 -3.52 5.88
C ASP A 257 -9.90 -3.43 6.88
N TYR A 258 -9.92 -2.39 7.70
CA TYR A 258 -11.01 -2.10 8.63
C TYR A 258 -12.27 -1.64 7.89
N ILE A 259 -12.12 -0.74 6.90
CA ILE A 259 -13.25 -0.26 6.08
C ILE A 259 -13.89 -1.44 5.34
N ARG A 260 -13.10 -2.28 4.69
CA ARG A 260 -13.60 -3.49 3.99
C ARG A 260 -14.31 -4.45 4.94
N ALA A 261 -13.78 -4.65 6.13
CA ALA A 261 -14.39 -5.51 7.14
C ALA A 261 -15.73 -4.95 7.62
N ALA A 262 -15.83 -3.65 7.87
CA ALA A 262 -17.05 -2.98 8.30
C ALA A 262 -18.13 -3.03 7.22
N ASN A 263 -17.80 -2.68 5.98
CA ASN A 263 -18.72 -2.69 4.84
C ASN A 263 -19.34 -4.08 4.61
N THR A 264 -18.59 -5.16 4.89
CA THR A 264 -19.10 -6.53 4.75
C THR A 264 -19.81 -7.06 5.98
N ASN A 265 -19.68 -6.39 7.13
CA ASN A 265 -20.22 -6.84 8.42
C ASN A 265 -20.89 -5.69 9.21
N PRO A 266 -22.02 -5.13 8.74
CA PRO A 266 -22.66 -3.98 9.39
C PRO A 266 -23.03 -4.24 10.87
N SER A 267 -23.24 -5.50 11.24
CA SER A 267 -23.59 -5.87 12.61
C SER A 267 -22.44 -5.72 13.64
N LEU A 268 -21.20 -5.56 13.17
CA LEU A 268 -19.98 -5.36 13.98
C LEU A 268 -19.24 -4.06 13.57
N GLU A 269 -19.87 -3.21 12.79
CA GLU A 269 -19.29 -1.96 12.29
C GLU A 269 -18.75 -1.09 13.43
N ASN A 270 -19.56 -0.88 14.49
CA ASN A 270 -19.17 -0.04 15.62
C ASN A 270 -17.92 -0.55 16.35
N GLU A 271 -17.77 -1.86 16.51
CA GLU A 271 -16.63 -2.47 17.19
C GLU A 271 -15.37 -2.37 16.32
N ILE A 272 -15.52 -2.59 15.01
CA ILE A 272 -14.44 -2.44 14.03
C ILE A 272 -14.00 -0.98 13.96
N GLU A 273 -14.94 -0.02 13.92
CA GLU A 273 -14.68 1.41 13.95
C GLU A 273 -13.95 1.83 15.22
N LYS A 274 -14.47 1.44 16.39
CA LYS A 274 -13.85 1.72 17.69
C LYS A 274 -12.40 1.22 17.71
N LYS A 275 -12.15 -0.01 17.20
CA LYS A 275 -10.81 -0.55 17.12
C LYS A 275 -9.90 0.25 16.17
N PHE A 276 -10.42 0.64 15.01
CA PHE A 276 -9.72 1.50 14.07
C PHE A 276 -9.33 2.85 14.72
N LEU A 277 -10.27 3.55 15.33
CA LEU A 277 -10.04 4.87 15.96
C LEU A 277 -9.05 4.79 17.12
N ASN A 278 -9.06 3.72 17.91
CA ASN A 278 -8.11 3.53 19.02
C ASN A 278 -6.64 3.38 18.57
N CYS A 279 -6.38 3.21 17.26
CA CYS A 279 -5.02 3.24 16.71
C CYS A 279 -4.42 4.66 16.72
N PHE A 280 -5.26 5.72 16.81
CA PHE A 280 -4.90 7.13 16.61
C PHE A 280 -5.46 8.00 17.75
N GLU A 281 -5.23 7.59 19.00
CA GLU A 281 -5.88 8.19 20.19
C GLU A 281 -5.45 9.64 20.52
N LYS A 282 -4.32 10.12 19.98
CA LYS A 282 -3.80 11.47 20.33
C LYS A 282 -3.51 12.28 19.08
N PRO A 283 -4.06 13.52 18.99
CA PRO A 283 -3.62 14.47 17.97
C PRO A 283 -2.10 14.65 18.03
N SER A 284 -1.44 14.56 16.89
CA SER A 284 0.01 14.76 16.77
C SER A 284 0.38 15.96 15.90
N LEU A 285 -0.61 16.55 15.21
CA LEU A 285 -0.47 17.70 14.32
C LEU A 285 -1.25 18.88 14.90
N ASN A 286 -0.52 19.83 15.52
CA ASN A 286 -1.09 21.02 16.13
C ASN A 286 -1.57 22.02 15.08
N GLY A 287 -2.47 22.93 15.48
CA GLY A 287 -3.01 24.00 14.65
C GLY A 287 -4.21 23.57 13.81
N LYS A 288 -4.67 24.48 12.94
CA LYS A 288 -5.85 24.29 12.11
C LYS A 288 -5.48 23.70 10.76
N THR A 289 -6.05 22.54 10.42
CA THR A 289 -5.78 21.79 9.21
C THR A 289 -7.01 21.77 8.30
N ALA A 290 -6.82 21.98 7.00
CA ALA A 290 -7.79 21.64 5.97
C ALA A 290 -7.39 20.32 5.30
N ILE A 291 -8.32 19.38 5.16
CA ILE A 291 -8.14 18.15 4.37
C ILE A 291 -9.10 18.22 3.20
N LEU A 292 -8.56 18.20 1.97
CA LEU A 292 -9.29 18.10 0.72
C LEU A 292 -9.23 16.65 0.22
N VAL A 293 -10.38 16.03 0.02
CA VAL A 293 -10.48 14.63 -0.46
C VAL A 293 -11.05 14.63 -1.87
N ASP A 294 -10.29 14.08 -2.79
CA ASP A 294 -10.69 13.86 -4.16
C ASP A 294 -11.75 12.76 -4.25
N VAL A 295 -12.91 13.11 -4.80
CA VAL A 295 -14.01 12.19 -5.09
C VAL A 295 -14.37 12.19 -6.59
N SER A 296 -13.41 12.50 -7.45
CA SER A 296 -13.59 12.45 -8.91
C SER A 296 -13.77 11.01 -9.42
N GLY A 297 -14.22 10.87 -10.67
CA GLY A 297 -14.51 9.55 -11.26
C GLY A 297 -13.31 8.60 -11.30
N SER A 298 -12.09 9.11 -11.45
CA SER A 298 -10.87 8.30 -11.43
C SER A 298 -10.53 7.72 -10.04
N MET A 299 -11.12 8.31 -9.00
CA MET A 299 -10.96 7.84 -7.62
C MET A 299 -11.92 6.70 -7.26
N ASP A 300 -12.92 6.40 -8.07
CA ASP A 300 -13.92 5.37 -7.76
C ASP A 300 -13.29 4.02 -7.39
N GLY A 301 -13.94 3.32 -6.44
CA GLY A 301 -13.52 2.02 -5.94
C GLY A 301 -12.43 2.09 -4.87
N GLU A 302 -11.34 1.36 -5.05
CA GLU A 302 -10.31 1.20 -4.03
C GLU A 302 -9.56 2.50 -3.71
N ARG A 303 -9.35 3.38 -4.68
CA ARG A 303 -8.65 4.66 -4.46
C ARG A 303 -9.44 5.58 -3.55
N LEU A 304 -10.75 5.67 -3.73
CA LEU A 304 -11.62 6.42 -2.83
C LEU A 304 -11.60 5.83 -1.41
N ASN A 305 -11.59 4.50 -1.30
CA ASN A 305 -11.44 3.84 0.00
C ASN A 305 -10.09 4.17 0.67
N TYR A 306 -8.99 4.24 -0.09
CA TYR A 306 -7.70 4.69 0.45
C TYR A 306 -7.76 6.16 0.89
N ALA A 307 -8.35 7.04 0.09
CA ALA A 307 -8.50 8.45 0.42
C ALA A 307 -9.37 8.65 1.67
N ASN A 308 -10.49 7.94 1.77
CA ASN A 308 -11.36 7.94 2.94
C ASN A 308 -10.63 7.45 4.19
N ALA A 309 -9.86 6.36 4.08
CA ALA A 309 -9.06 5.83 5.18
C ALA A 309 -8.03 6.85 5.68
N LEU A 310 -7.33 7.53 4.77
CA LEU A 310 -6.39 8.59 5.10
C LEU A 310 -7.09 9.81 5.71
N ALA A 311 -8.25 10.22 5.20
CA ALA A 311 -9.05 11.31 5.77
C ALA A 311 -9.50 11.00 7.20
N MET A 312 -9.93 9.75 7.46
CA MET A 312 -10.29 9.29 8.81
C MET A 312 -9.09 9.37 9.76
N ILE A 313 -7.90 8.94 9.34
CA ILE A 313 -6.67 9.04 10.12
C ILE A 313 -6.33 10.52 10.37
N GLY A 314 -6.34 11.34 9.33
CA GLY A 314 -6.07 12.77 9.43
C GLY A 314 -7.01 13.47 10.42
N ARG A 315 -8.29 13.07 10.42
CA ARG A 315 -9.28 13.56 11.39
C ARG A 315 -8.88 13.29 12.84
N GLU A 316 -8.28 12.13 13.10
CA GLU A 316 -7.87 11.75 14.45
C GLU A 316 -6.50 12.32 14.87
N MET A 317 -5.61 12.57 13.90
CA MET A 317 -4.25 13.06 14.15
C MET A 317 -4.14 14.58 14.20
N CYS A 318 -5.07 15.32 13.60
CA CYS A 318 -5.07 16.78 13.62
C CYS A 318 -5.87 17.33 14.82
N GLU A 319 -5.34 18.34 15.48
CA GLU A 319 -5.99 19.00 16.63
C GLU A 319 -7.32 19.65 16.21
N ASN A 320 -7.28 20.50 15.20
CA ASN A 320 -8.44 21.17 14.62
C ASN A 320 -8.46 20.89 13.11
N VAL A 321 -9.52 20.27 12.61
CA VAL A 321 -9.59 19.90 11.20
C VAL A 321 -10.94 20.17 10.58
N ASP A 322 -10.90 20.82 9.42
CA ASP A 322 -12.02 20.95 8.50
C ASP A 322 -11.77 20.06 7.29
N ILE A 323 -12.77 19.27 6.91
CA ILE A 323 -12.67 18.32 5.79
C ILE A 323 -13.58 18.78 4.68
N TYR A 324 -13.08 18.68 3.46
CA TYR A 324 -13.80 19.02 2.22
C TYR A 324 -13.66 17.88 1.23
N SER A 325 -14.66 17.62 0.44
CA SER A 325 -14.55 16.85 -0.79
C SER A 325 -14.44 17.77 -1.98
N PHE A 326 -13.81 17.31 -3.04
CA PHE A 326 -13.82 17.99 -4.32
C PHE A 326 -13.95 17.02 -5.50
N SER A 327 -14.69 17.45 -6.51
CA SER A 327 -14.82 16.89 -7.84
C SER A 327 -15.11 18.06 -8.78
N ASN A 328 -16.34 18.27 -9.25
CA ASN A 328 -16.76 19.48 -9.96
C ASN A 328 -16.96 20.68 -9.04
N GLU A 329 -17.21 20.45 -7.77
CA GLU A 329 -17.43 21.46 -6.75
C GLU A 329 -16.60 21.16 -5.50
N VAL A 330 -16.54 22.13 -4.60
CA VAL A 330 -15.95 21.96 -3.26
C VAL A 330 -17.07 21.91 -2.25
N LYS A 331 -17.15 20.82 -1.49
CA LYS A 331 -18.18 20.62 -0.46
C LYS A 331 -17.54 20.48 0.91
N PHE A 332 -17.96 21.30 1.86
CA PHE A 332 -17.62 21.10 3.26
C PHE A 332 -18.29 19.84 3.79
N ILE A 333 -17.52 18.97 4.43
CA ILE A 333 -18.02 17.74 5.04
C ILE A 333 -18.41 18.03 6.48
N PRO A 334 -19.63 17.71 6.90
CA PRO A 334 -20.06 17.88 8.29
C PRO A 334 -19.08 17.16 9.24
N ASN A 335 -18.90 17.72 10.44
CA ASN A 335 -18.00 17.16 11.44
C ASN A 335 -18.45 15.75 11.84
N ARG A 336 -17.84 14.75 11.22
CA ARG A 336 -18.06 13.31 11.43
C ARG A 336 -16.73 12.65 11.78
N ARG A 337 -16.80 11.44 12.30
CA ARG A 337 -15.64 10.60 12.64
C ARG A 337 -15.86 9.20 12.10
N GLY A 338 -14.79 8.44 12.00
CA GLY A 338 -14.84 7.04 11.63
C GLY A 338 -15.54 6.79 10.29
N PHE A 339 -16.31 5.72 10.20
CA PHE A 339 -16.99 5.32 8.96
C PHE A 339 -18.10 6.28 8.54
N ALA A 340 -18.74 6.97 9.49
CA ALA A 340 -19.69 8.03 9.18
C ALA A 340 -19.03 9.22 8.45
N LEU A 341 -17.73 9.46 8.66
CA LEU A 341 -16.96 10.44 7.89
C LEU A 341 -16.71 9.93 6.47
N ALA A 342 -16.27 8.68 6.31
CA ALA A 342 -16.07 8.08 5.00
C ALA A 342 -17.36 8.10 4.15
N GLU A 343 -18.49 7.73 4.73
CA GLU A 343 -19.79 7.79 4.09
C GLU A 343 -20.20 9.23 3.71
N ALA A 344 -19.94 10.21 4.58
CA ALA A 344 -20.23 11.61 4.30
C ALA A 344 -19.37 12.17 3.17
N ILE A 345 -18.11 11.74 3.04
CA ILE A 345 -17.23 12.10 1.92
C ILE A 345 -17.76 11.47 0.62
N ASP A 346 -18.03 10.18 0.62
CA ASP A 346 -18.49 9.42 -0.54
C ASP A 346 -19.82 9.99 -1.11
N LYS A 347 -20.77 10.31 -0.24
CA LYS A 347 -22.09 10.84 -0.62
C LYS A 347 -22.16 12.37 -0.78
N SER A 348 -21.03 13.06 -0.68
CA SER A 348 -21.02 14.54 -0.61
C SER A 348 -21.43 15.23 -1.91
N GLN A 349 -21.08 14.64 -3.04
CA GLN A 349 -21.35 15.17 -4.37
C GLN A 349 -21.28 14.09 -5.46
N TYR A 350 -21.62 14.44 -6.69
CA TYR A 350 -21.46 13.55 -7.83
C TYR A 350 -19.98 13.40 -8.22
N HIS A 351 -19.54 12.15 -8.45
CA HIS A 351 -18.18 11.81 -8.82
C HIS A 351 -17.96 12.01 -10.32
N SER A 352 -17.27 13.07 -10.71
CA SER A 352 -17.11 13.46 -12.11
C SER A 352 -15.71 14.00 -12.41
N GLY A 353 -15.57 15.26 -12.84
CA GLY A 353 -14.28 15.88 -13.15
C GLY A 353 -13.46 16.22 -11.92
N THR A 354 -12.22 16.67 -12.12
CA THR A 354 -11.24 16.93 -11.04
C THR A 354 -10.78 18.39 -11.11
N TYR A 355 -11.35 19.25 -10.26
CA TYR A 355 -10.99 20.68 -10.15
C TYR A 355 -10.22 20.97 -8.87
N MET A 356 -9.09 20.29 -8.68
CA MET A 356 -8.27 20.38 -7.47
C MET A 356 -7.78 21.81 -7.19
N TRP A 357 -7.35 22.55 -8.22
CA TRP A 357 -6.80 23.89 -8.03
C TRP A 357 -7.87 24.91 -7.59
N ASP A 358 -9.09 24.77 -8.07
CA ASP A 358 -10.23 25.58 -7.62
C ASP A 358 -10.63 25.24 -6.19
N ALA A 359 -10.51 23.96 -5.83
CA ALA A 359 -10.74 23.49 -4.46
C ALA A 359 -9.71 24.07 -3.49
N ILE A 360 -8.43 24.01 -3.83
CA ILE A 360 -7.34 24.60 -3.04
C ILE A 360 -7.57 26.11 -2.90
N SER A 361 -7.82 26.83 -4.01
CA SER A 361 -8.08 28.28 -3.99
C SER A 361 -9.28 28.68 -3.14
N THR A 362 -10.28 27.79 -3.04
CA THR A 362 -11.46 28.04 -2.20
C THR A 362 -11.11 27.92 -0.73
N VAL A 363 -10.34 26.90 -0.36
CA VAL A 363 -9.92 26.65 1.03
C VAL A 363 -8.88 27.67 1.51
N GLU A 364 -7.98 28.13 0.65
CA GLU A 364 -6.98 29.14 0.96
C GLU A 364 -7.56 30.54 1.34
N LYS A 365 -8.85 30.78 1.06
CA LYS A 365 -9.58 31.97 1.55
C LYS A 365 -9.83 31.94 3.05
N VAL A 366 -9.72 30.77 3.67
CA VAL A 366 -9.86 30.57 5.10
C VAL A 366 -8.45 30.38 5.70
N HIS A 367 -8.23 30.91 6.89
CA HIS A 367 -6.93 30.75 7.55
C HIS A 367 -6.74 29.32 8.08
N TYR A 368 -5.76 28.60 7.54
CA TYR A 368 -5.29 27.29 7.98
C TYR A 368 -3.77 27.30 8.15
N ASP A 369 -3.28 26.56 9.13
CA ASP A 369 -1.86 26.33 9.36
C ASP A 369 -1.32 25.24 8.44
N ARG A 370 -2.22 24.33 7.98
CA ARG A 370 -1.88 23.18 7.16
C ARG A 370 -2.97 22.85 6.15
N LEU A 371 -2.54 22.48 4.95
CA LEU A 371 -3.37 21.93 3.89
C LEU A 371 -2.90 20.52 3.52
N ILE A 372 -3.82 19.57 3.48
CA ILE A 372 -3.58 18.20 3.03
C ILE A 372 -4.56 17.89 1.91
N VAL A 373 -4.07 17.60 0.72
CA VAL A 373 -4.88 17.19 -0.43
C VAL A 373 -4.64 15.71 -0.68
N ILE A 374 -5.68 14.89 -0.71
CA ILE A 374 -5.61 13.45 -0.97
C ILE A 374 -6.25 13.20 -2.33
N THR A 375 -5.47 12.74 -3.31
CA THR A 375 -5.87 12.69 -4.74
C THR A 375 -5.02 11.67 -5.51
N ASP A 376 -5.41 11.34 -6.72
CA ASP A 376 -4.58 10.64 -7.71
C ASP A 376 -3.75 11.60 -8.59
N GLU A 377 -3.83 12.90 -8.31
CA GLU A 377 -3.20 14.02 -9.03
C GLU A 377 -3.61 14.16 -10.51
N GLN A 378 -4.68 13.51 -10.96
CA GLN A 378 -5.18 13.68 -12.32
C GLN A 378 -6.23 14.81 -12.30
N THR A 379 -5.80 16.05 -12.43
CA THR A 379 -6.65 17.25 -12.30
C THR A 379 -6.64 18.09 -13.56
N MET A 380 -7.68 18.86 -13.74
CA MET A 380 -7.78 19.92 -14.74
C MET A 380 -7.11 21.22 -14.25
N GLY A 381 -6.90 22.16 -15.15
CA GLY A 381 -6.49 23.52 -14.83
C GLY A 381 -4.97 23.70 -14.70
N MET A 382 -4.63 24.83 -14.13
CA MET A 382 -3.23 25.29 -14.00
C MET A 382 -2.81 25.30 -12.53
N PRO A 383 -1.65 24.72 -12.18
CA PRO A 383 -1.14 24.79 -10.83
C PRO A 383 -0.80 26.22 -10.42
N HIS A 384 -1.13 26.57 -9.19
CA HIS A 384 -0.68 27.81 -8.54
C HIS A 384 0.26 27.49 -7.38
N ASN A 385 0.96 28.51 -6.89
CA ASN A 385 1.85 28.34 -5.75
C ASN A 385 1.06 28.16 -4.46
N ALA A 386 1.55 27.30 -3.58
CA ALA A 386 0.98 27.11 -2.25
C ALA A 386 1.04 28.40 -1.45
N VAL A 387 -0.07 28.84 -0.89
CA VAL A 387 -0.17 29.98 0.01
C VAL A 387 0.07 29.54 1.45
N ILE A 388 -0.45 28.36 1.81
CA ILE A 388 -0.29 27.77 3.13
C ILE A 388 1.09 27.13 3.22
N LYS A 389 1.89 27.50 4.23
CA LYS A 389 3.28 27.07 4.40
C LYS A 389 3.42 25.53 4.47
N ASN A 390 2.53 24.88 5.18
CA ASN A 390 2.51 23.43 5.32
C ASN A 390 1.45 22.83 4.39
N ALA A 391 1.71 22.86 3.09
CA ALA A 391 0.84 22.30 2.05
C ALA A 391 1.38 20.97 1.54
N TYR A 392 0.53 19.94 1.61
CA TYR A 392 0.85 18.57 1.24
C TYR A 392 -0.11 18.06 0.17
N ILE A 393 0.42 17.33 -0.81
CA ILE A 393 -0.35 16.52 -1.75
C ILE A 393 0.00 15.06 -1.49
N ILE A 394 -1.00 14.27 -1.11
CA ILE A 394 -0.90 12.83 -0.90
C ILE A 394 -1.43 12.13 -2.15
N ASN A 395 -0.53 11.53 -2.91
CA ASN A 395 -0.88 10.78 -4.10
C ASN A 395 -1.15 9.31 -3.75
N VAL A 396 -2.37 8.84 -4.02
CA VAL A 396 -2.82 7.47 -3.71
C VAL A 396 -2.84 6.54 -4.93
N ALA A 397 -2.38 7.00 -6.10
CA ALA A 397 -2.37 6.22 -7.34
C ALA A 397 -0.99 6.21 -8.01
N PRO A 398 -0.64 5.13 -8.74
CA PRO A 398 0.67 5.02 -9.37
C PRO A 398 0.80 5.78 -10.71
N TYR A 399 -0.15 6.66 -11.06
CA TYR A 399 -0.17 7.33 -12.36
C TYR A 399 1.04 8.22 -12.60
N ASN A 400 1.43 8.35 -13.87
CA ASN A 400 2.45 9.31 -14.29
C ASN A 400 1.91 10.75 -14.26
N LYS A 401 2.77 11.74 -14.54
CA LYS A 401 2.41 13.14 -14.74
C LYS A 401 1.78 13.82 -13.51
N GLY A 402 2.51 13.83 -12.39
CA GLY A 402 2.09 14.54 -11.18
C GLY A 402 2.02 16.07 -11.35
N VAL A 403 1.35 16.75 -10.44
CA VAL A 403 1.09 18.18 -10.47
C VAL A 403 1.62 18.90 -9.23
N GLY A 404 1.93 20.19 -9.33
CA GLY A 404 2.29 21.01 -8.17
C GLY A 404 3.71 20.83 -7.61
N TYR A 405 4.58 20.01 -8.20
CA TYR A 405 5.91 19.69 -7.66
C TYR A 405 6.89 20.89 -7.55
N ASN A 406 6.68 21.95 -8.28
CA ASN A 406 7.54 23.12 -8.22
C ASN A 406 6.80 24.36 -7.69
N ASN A 407 5.67 24.15 -7.00
CA ASN A 407 4.76 25.19 -6.57
C ASN A 407 4.65 25.30 -5.04
N GLY A 408 5.61 24.73 -4.29
CA GLY A 408 5.66 24.81 -2.83
C GLY A 408 4.87 23.72 -2.09
N TYR A 409 4.20 22.81 -2.80
CA TYR A 409 3.57 21.64 -2.21
C TYR A 409 4.60 20.55 -1.92
N LYS A 410 4.47 19.91 -0.76
CA LYS A 410 5.26 18.73 -0.37
C LYS A 410 4.49 17.48 -0.77
N HIS A 411 5.12 16.59 -1.55
CA HIS A 411 4.47 15.39 -2.09
C HIS A 411 4.78 14.17 -1.25
N ILE A 412 3.74 13.38 -0.95
CA ILE A 412 3.84 12.09 -0.28
C ILE A 412 3.08 11.08 -1.13
N ASN A 413 3.73 9.96 -1.48
CA ASN A 413 3.11 8.91 -2.27
C ASN A 413 2.77 7.71 -1.39
N GLY A 414 1.60 7.11 -1.59
CA GLY A 414 1.16 5.91 -0.90
C GLY A 414 -0.14 6.09 -0.11
N PHE A 415 -0.66 4.98 0.39
CA PHE A 415 -1.93 4.91 1.11
C PHE A 415 -1.82 4.22 2.49
N SER A 416 -0.61 4.06 3.02
CA SER A 416 -0.43 3.52 4.36
C SER A 416 -0.59 4.62 5.43
N ASP A 417 -0.86 4.20 6.67
CA ASP A 417 -0.89 5.08 7.83
C ASP A 417 0.41 5.87 8.05
N LYS A 418 1.53 5.36 7.52
CA LYS A 418 2.85 6.01 7.59
C LYS A 418 2.93 7.37 6.91
N VAL A 419 2.01 7.65 5.99
CA VAL A 419 1.90 8.96 5.31
C VAL A 419 1.82 10.10 6.33
N PHE A 420 1.01 9.97 7.39
CA PHE A 420 0.91 11.00 8.43
C PHE A 420 2.13 11.09 9.33
N ASN A 421 2.87 9.99 9.52
CA ASN A 421 4.13 10.01 10.23
C ASN A 421 5.16 10.88 9.49
N TYR A 422 5.24 10.78 8.14
CA TYR A 422 6.10 11.64 7.33
C TYR A 422 5.73 13.13 7.48
N ILE A 423 4.43 13.47 7.51
CA ILE A 423 3.99 14.86 7.75
C ILE A 423 4.51 15.33 9.12
N THR A 424 4.32 14.52 10.16
CA THR A 424 4.77 14.83 11.51
C THR A 424 6.29 15.04 11.60
N GLU A 425 7.07 14.22 10.85
CA GLU A 425 8.53 14.33 10.81
C GLU A 425 9.00 15.60 10.05
N ILE A 426 8.34 15.94 8.97
CA ILE A 426 8.67 17.13 8.16
C ILE A 426 8.39 18.43 8.93
N GLU A 427 7.45 18.41 9.86
CA GLU A 427 7.06 19.60 10.65
C GLU A 427 7.82 19.77 11.96
N LYS A 428 8.61 18.81 12.39
CA LYS A 428 9.53 18.92 13.53
C LYS A 428 10.74 19.78 13.19
#